data_84d5f3c5b3d78bb590fdfadd3715283b
#
_entry.id   84d5f3c5b3d78bb590fdfadd3715283b
#
_cell.length_a   1.000
_cell.length_b   1.000
_cell.length_c   1.000
_cell.angle_alpha   90.00
_cell.angle_beta   90.00
_cell.angle_gamma   90.00
#
_symmetry.space_group_name_H-M   'P 1'
#
loop_
_entity.id
_entity.type
_entity.pdbx_description
1 polymer ?
#
loop_
_entity_poly.entity_id
_entity_poly.type
_entity_poly.pdbx_seq_one_letter_code
_entity_poly.pdbx_strand_id
1 'polypeptide(L)'
;KINRDEYYYNDFYNVFSKTLDVDLMLVKVDYKAFLINAQEAYNEELRRNASFNNKLITNNNANAINAKMNSDKALLSYKNDIAEASKNLNTGLETYVAGALVIKHQNRVIIQISGFNKAMSRFSPNYFLYYALIKYYQQEYKYLDLNGITADLSKENHYYGLNRFKMGFNPD
;
A
#
# COMPACT_ATOMS: atom_id res chain seq x y z
N LYS A 1 -7.76 -26.00 0.10
CA LYS A 1 -7.47 -24.62 0.54
C LYS A 1 -7.93 -24.49 1.97
N ILE A 2 -7.04 -24.25 2.91
CA ILE A 2 -7.40 -24.04 4.32
C ILE A 2 -8.15 -22.71 4.37
N ASN A 3 -9.39 -22.72 4.86
CA ASN A 3 -10.14 -21.51 5.10
C ASN A 3 -9.56 -20.86 6.36
N ARG A 4 -8.96 -19.70 6.20
CA ARG A 4 -8.40 -18.91 7.30
C ARG A 4 -9.41 -17.80 7.60
N ASP A 5 -10.35 -18.11 8.48
CA ASP A 5 -11.36 -17.19 8.98
C ASP A 5 -10.87 -16.42 10.21
N GLU A 6 -11.75 -15.61 10.79
CA GLU A 6 -11.45 -14.83 11.99
C GLU A 6 -11.07 -15.72 13.19
N TYR A 7 -11.71 -16.87 13.35
CA TYR A 7 -11.40 -17.82 14.44
C TYR A 7 -9.97 -18.35 14.31
N TYR A 8 -9.57 -18.72 13.09
CA TYR A 8 -8.20 -19.17 12.83
C TYR A 8 -7.16 -18.12 13.26
N TYR A 9 -7.37 -16.84 12.93
CA TYR A 9 -6.40 -15.79 13.26
C TYR A 9 -6.40 -15.47 14.77
N ASN A 10 -7.56 -15.48 15.41
CA ASN A 10 -7.69 -15.29 16.86
C ASN A 10 -7.00 -16.42 17.63
N ASP A 11 -7.27 -17.67 17.26
CA ASP A 11 -6.62 -18.83 17.88
C ASP A 11 -5.11 -18.81 17.68
N PHE A 12 -4.69 -18.50 16.46
CA PHE A 12 -3.27 -18.37 16.14
C PHE A 12 -2.60 -17.33 17.06
N TYR A 13 -3.16 -16.12 17.13
CA TYR A 13 -2.64 -15.06 18.00
C TYR A 13 -2.63 -15.49 19.48
N ASN A 14 -3.72 -16.06 19.98
CA ASN A 14 -3.86 -16.47 21.36
C ASN A 14 -2.86 -17.58 21.76
N VAL A 15 -2.56 -18.50 20.86
CA VAL A 15 -1.58 -19.58 21.12
C VAL A 15 -0.17 -19.01 21.13
N PHE A 16 0.22 -18.24 20.10
CA PHE A 16 1.60 -17.78 19.96
C PHE A 16 1.94 -16.67 20.95
N SER A 17 1.01 -15.78 21.29
CA SER A 17 1.25 -14.69 22.26
C SER A 17 1.52 -15.18 23.69
N LYS A 18 1.18 -16.44 24.01
CA LYS A 18 1.50 -17.04 25.31
C LYS A 18 2.94 -17.51 25.44
N THR A 19 3.58 -17.84 24.32
CA THR A 19 4.89 -18.52 24.31
C THR A 19 5.95 -17.73 23.55
N LEU A 20 5.55 -16.82 22.69
CA LEU A 20 6.40 -15.98 21.86
C LEU A 20 6.02 -14.53 21.99
N ASP A 21 6.96 -13.64 21.70
CA ASP A 21 6.69 -12.21 21.61
C ASP A 21 6.10 -11.90 20.21
N VAL A 22 4.85 -11.49 20.19
CA VAL A 22 4.05 -11.34 18.96
C VAL A 22 3.47 -9.95 18.88
N ASP A 23 3.68 -9.28 17.74
CA ASP A 23 3.05 -8.00 17.42
C ASP A 23 2.01 -8.15 16.31
N LEU A 24 0.88 -7.45 16.44
CA LEU A 24 -0.06 -7.23 15.37
C LEU A 24 0.13 -5.80 14.82
N MET A 25 0.70 -5.72 13.64
CA MET A 25 0.96 -4.45 12.97
C MET A 25 -0.11 -4.15 11.94
N LEU A 26 -0.70 -2.95 12.02
CA LEU A 26 -1.79 -2.53 11.14
C LEU A 26 -1.44 -1.23 10.43
N VAL A 27 -1.82 -1.13 9.17
CA VAL A 27 -1.73 0.09 8.35
C VAL A 27 -3.13 0.63 8.16
N LYS A 28 -3.35 1.88 8.57
CA LYS A 28 -4.60 2.60 8.34
C LYS A 28 -4.39 3.80 7.41
N VAL A 29 -5.46 4.21 6.74
CA VAL A 29 -5.45 5.43 5.94
C VAL A 29 -5.60 6.65 6.86
N ASP A 30 -4.69 7.60 6.74
CA ASP A 30 -4.87 8.95 7.27
C ASP A 30 -5.66 9.79 6.26
N TYR A 31 -6.98 9.79 6.42
CA TYR A 31 -7.85 10.53 5.51
C TYR A 31 -7.66 12.04 5.56
N LYS A 32 -7.15 12.59 6.67
CA LYS A 32 -6.84 14.03 6.76
C LYS A 32 -5.64 14.37 5.86
N ALA A 33 -4.54 13.61 6.00
CA ALA A 33 -3.38 13.77 5.14
C ALA A 33 -3.73 13.47 3.67
N PHE A 34 -4.53 12.43 3.42
CA PHE A 34 -4.99 12.09 2.07
C PHE A 34 -5.79 13.21 1.42
N LEU A 35 -6.72 13.85 2.16
CA LEU A 35 -7.49 14.98 1.66
C LEU A 35 -6.60 16.17 1.29
N ILE A 36 -5.66 16.54 2.18
CA ILE A 36 -4.73 17.64 1.93
C ILE A 36 -3.92 17.38 0.66
N ASN A 37 -3.29 16.19 0.57
CA ASN A 37 -2.48 15.83 -0.58
C ASN A 37 -3.28 15.78 -1.90
N ALA A 38 -4.52 15.28 -1.85
CA ALA A 38 -5.41 15.23 -3.01
C ALA A 38 -5.82 16.64 -3.47
N GLN A 39 -6.08 17.56 -2.53
CA GLN A 39 -6.39 18.96 -2.85
C GLN A 39 -5.19 19.69 -3.46
N GLU A 40 -3.98 19.48 -2.93
CA GLU A 40 -2.75 20.05 -3.47
C GLU A 40 -2.48 19.54 -4.89
N ALA A 41 -2.55 18.20 -5.09
CA ALA A 41 -2.38 17.57 -6.39
C ALA A 41 -3.43 18.06 -7.42
N TYR A 42 -4.69 18.21 -7.01
CA TYR A 42 -5.75 18.77 -7.83
C TYR A 42 -5.43 20.19 -8.29
N ASN A 43 -5.02 21.06 -7.35
CA ASN A 43 -4.70 22.46 -7.64
C ASN A 43 -3.47 22.60 -8.56
N GLU A 44 -2.46 21.76 -8.36
CA GLU A 44 -1.29 21.74 -9.24
C GLU A 44 -1.66 21.27 -10.64
N GLU A 45 -2.44 20.21 -10.77
CA GLU A 45 -2.88 19.69 -12.06
C GLU A 45 -3.83 20.68 -12.77
N LEU A 46 -4.63 21.43 -12.03
CA LEU A 46 -5.50 22.47 -12.60
C LEU A 46 -4.66 23.57 -13.29
N ARG A 47 -3.55 23.98 -12.70
CA ARG A 47 -2.59 24.94 -13.32
C ARG A 47 -1.96 24.36 -14.59
N ARG A 48 -1.54 23.08 -14.54
CA ARG A 48 -0.99 22.38 -15.73
C ARG A 48 -2.03 22.26 -16.83
N ASN A 49 -3.25 21.90 -16.48
CA ASN A 49 -4.37 21.78 -17.41
C ASN A 49 -4.67 23.09 -18.15
N ALA A 50 -4.66 24.22 -17.45
CA ALA A 50 -4.80 25.54 -18.06
C ALA A 50 -3.66 25.83 -19.07
N SER A 51 -2.43 25.45 -18.75
CA SER A 51 -1.29 25.57 -19.69
C SER A 51 -1.48 24.72 -20.95
N PHE A 52 -2.04 23.48 -20.82
CA PHE A 52 -2.32 22.63 -21.98
C PHE A 52 -3.42 23.23 -22.87
N ASN A 53 -4.45 23.87 -22.32
CA ASN A 53 -5.46 24.59 -23.10
C ASN A 53 -4.83 25.68 -23.98
N ASN A 54 -3.91 26.48 -23.40
CA ASN A 54 -3.20 27.53 -24.15
C ASN A 54 -2.31 26.93 -25.26
N LYS A 55 -1.64 25.79 -24.99
CA LYS A 55 -0.83 25.08 -25.99
C LYS A 55 -1.67 24.54 -27.14
N LEU A 56 -2.88 24.05 -26.89
CA LEU A 56 -3.77 23.56 -27.94
C LEU A 56 -4.23 24.66 -28.90
N ILE A 57 -4.33 25.90 -28.42
CA ILE A 57 -4.67 27.06 -29.26
C ILE A 57 -3.54 27.35 -30.27
N THR A 58 -2.29 27.19 -29.83
CA THR A 58 -1.10 27.52 -30.63
C THR A 58 -0.54 26.33 -31.42
N ASN A 59 -0.73 25.12 -30.94
CA ASN A 59 -0.14 23.90 -31.53
C ASN A 59 -1.04 22.68 -31.25
N ASN A 60 -1.99 22.47 -32.16
CA ASN A 60 -2.98 21.37 -32.05
C ASN A 60 -2.43 20.05 -32.63
N ASN A 61 -1.33 19.53 -32.09
CA ASN A 61 -0.80 18.23 -32.49
C ASN A 61 -1.25 17.10 -31.56
N ALA A 62 -1.06 15.85 -32.00
CA ALA A 62 -1.47 14.65 -31.26
C ALA A 62 -0.90 14.59 -29.83
N ASN A 63 0.33 15.05 -29.62
CA ASN A 63 0.98 15.06 -28.31
C ASN A 63 0.30 16.06 -27.35
N ALA A 64 -0.05 17.25 -27.85
CA ALA A 64 -0.74 18.26 -27.05
C ALA A 64 -2.16 17.80 -26.66
N ILE A 65 -2.87 17.17 -27.60
CA ILE A 65 -4.19 16.56 -27.33
C ILE A 65 -4.07 15.47 -26.27
N ASN A 66 -3.12 14.53 -26.41
CA ASN A 66 -2.92 13.45 -25.44
C ASN A 66 -2.53 13.99 -24.06
N ALA A 67 -1.66 15.00 -23.99
CA ALA A 67 -1.28 15.62 -22.71
C ALA A 67 -2.50 16.24 -22.02
N LYS A 68 -3.35 16.95 -22.77
CA LYS A 68 -4.60 17.53 -22.24
C LYS A 68 -5.56 16.44 -21.75
N MET A 69 -5.79 15.40 -22.55
CA MET A 69 -6.66 14.28 -22.16
C MET A 69 -6.17 13.57 -20.88
N ASN A 70 -4.85 13.37 -20.74
CA ASN A 70 -4.30 12.76 -19.54
C ASN A 70 -4.47 13.67 -18.31
N SER A 71 -4.30 14.97 -18.49
CA SER A 71 -4.54 15.96 -17.45
C SER A 71 -6.00 16.00 -17.02
N ASP A 72 -6.96 15.92 -17.96
CA ASP A 72 -8.40 15.88 -17.64
C ASP A 72 -8.76 14.62 -16.83
N LYS A 73 -8.18 13.47 -17.20
CA LYS A 73 -8.34 12.22 -16.43
C LYS A 73 -7.76 12.34 -15.02
N ALA A 74 -6.59 12.97 -14.88
CA ALA A 74 -5.95 13.20 -13.59
C ALA A 74 -6.81 14.10 -12.69
N LEU A 75 -7.34 15.20 -13.23
CA LEU A 75 -8.26 16.09 -12.50
C LEU A 75 -9.51 15.36 -12.00
N LEU A 76 -10.10 14.50 -12.83
CA LEU A 76 -11.26 13.70 -12.43
C LEU A 76 -10.87 12.71 -11.30
N SER A 77 -9.70 12.08 -11.40
CA SER A 77 -9.19 11.18 -10.36
C SER A 77 -9.02 11.91 -9.02
N TYR A 78 -8.31 13.04 -9.01
CA TYR A 78 -8.12 13.81 -7.77
C TYR A 78 -9.42 14.35 -7.18
N LYS A 79 -10.39 14.74 -8.03
CA LYS A 79 -11.72 15.12 -7.55
C LYS A 79 -12.44 13.98 -6.83
N ASN A 80 -12.32 12.76 -7.35
CA ASN A 80 -12.87 11.57 -6.71
C ASN A 80 -12.15 11.26 -5.39
N ASP A 81 -10.82 11.42 -5.35
CA ASP A 81 -10.00 11.23 -4.14
C ASP A 81 -10.40 12.24 -3.04
N ILE A 82 -10.62 13.51 -3.38
CA ILE A 82 -11.12 14.54 -2.47
C ILE A 82 -12.48 14.15 -1.90
N ALA A 83 -13.40 13.71 -2.77
CA ALA A 83 -14.75 13.31 -2.35
C ALA A 83 -14.71 12.10 -1.41
N GLU A 84 -13.90 11.09 -1.73
CA GLU A 84 -13.72 9.91 -0.88
C GLU A 84 -13.10 10.27 0.46
N ALA A 85 -12.02 11.05 0.47
CA ALA A 85 -11.35 11.46 1.70
C ALA A 85 -12.30 12.27 2.61
N SER A 86 -13.03 13.22 2.04
CA SER A 86 -14.01 14.04 2.77
C SER A 86 -15.14 13.20 3.36
N LYS A 87 -15.66 12.24 2.60
CA LYS A 87 -16.70 11.31 3.07
C LYS A 87 -16.20 10.49 4.27
N ASN A 88 -15.01 9.92 4.18
CA ASN A 88 -14.48 9.05 5.24
C ASN A 88 -14.08 9.84 6.49
N LEU A 89 -13.58 11.07 6.35
CA LEU A 89 -13.36 11.97 7.48
C LEU A 89 -14.65 12.26 8.26
N ASN A 90 -15.74 12.52 7.53
CA ASN A 90 -17.03 12.83 8.16
C ASN A 90 -17.64 11.64 8.89
N THR A 91 -17.34 10.41 8.47
CA THR A 91 -17.83 9.21 9.16
C THR A 91 -17.02 8.85 10.40
N GLY A 92 -15.81 9.37 10.53
CA GLY A 92 -14.88 9.02 11.62
C GLY A 92 -14.43 7.55 11.62
N LEU A 93 -14.73 6.80 10.55
CA LEU A 93 -14.37 5.38 10.46
C LEU A 93 -12.91 5.21 10.11
N GLU A 94 -12.20 4.42 10.93
CA GLU A 94 -10.84 3.99 10.63
C GLU A 94 -10.87 2.92 9.53
N THR A 95 -10.08 3.13 8.48
CA THR A 95 -9.93 2.16 7.39
C THR A 95 -8.57 1.52 7.45
N TYR A 96 -8.53 0.25 7.85
CA TYR A 96 -7.32 -0.57 7.84
C TYR A 96 -7.13 -1.20 6.46
N VAL A 97 -5.96 -1.01 5.88
CA VAL A 97 -5.67 -1.38 4.49
C VAL A 97 -4.63 -2.48 4.34
N ALA A 98 -3.82 -2.72 5.37
CA ALA A 98 -2.91 -3.85 5.45
C ALA A 98 -2.66 -4.23 6.91
N GLY A 99 -2.15 -5.44 7.12
CA GLY A 99 -1.73 -5.88 8.43
C GLY A 99 -0.75 -7.05 8.34
N ALA A 100 0.03 -7.22 9.40
CA ALA A 100 0.92 -8.35 9.59
C ALA A 100 0.90 -8.83 11.04
N LEU A 101 0.93 -10.14 11.20
CA LEU A 101 1.28 -10.80 12.44
C LEU A 101 2.78 -11.09 12.40
N VAL A 102 3.48 -10.60 13.40
CA VAL A 102 4.94 -10.62 13.47
C VAL A 102 5.35 -11.36 14.71
N ILE A 103 6.31 -12.29 14.59
CA ILE A 103 6.87 -13.05 15.71
C ILE A 103 8.30 -12.57 15.93
N LYS A 104 8.61 -12.20 17.18
CA LYS A 104 9.97 -11.81 17.59
C LYS A 104 10.64 -12.98 18.32
N HIS A 105 11.83 -13.34 17.87
CA HIS A 105 12.60 -14.39 18.50
C HIS A 105 14.11 -14.13 18.40
N GLN A 106 14.77 -14.05 19.54
CA GLN A 106 16.20 -13.74 19.64
C GLN A 106 16.57 -12.44 18.90
N ASN A 107 17.35 -12.53 17.83
CA ASN A 107 17.80 -11.40 17.01
C ASN A 107 17.02 -11.25 15.68
N ARG A 108 15.88 -11.94 15.55
CA ARG A 108 15.11 -12.07 14.31
C ARG A 108 13.65 -11.68 14.54
N VAL A 109 13.10 -11.02 13.56
CA VAL A 109 11.67 -10.75 13.44
C VAL A 109 11.13 -11.49 12.21
N ILE A 110 10.05 -12.23 12.36
CA ILE A 110 9.46 -13.06 11.30
C ILE A 110 8.10 -12.50 10.95
N ILE A 111 7.86 -12.12 9.70
CA ILE A 111 6.54 -11.76 9.21
C ILE A 111 5.77 -13.06 8.93
N GLN A 112 5.07 -13.57 9.94
CA GLN A 112 4.42 -14.87 9.87
C GLN A 112 3.21 -14.88 8.94
N ILE A 113 2.37 -13.87 9.04
CA ILE A 113 1.18 -13.68 8.20
C ILE A 113 1.10 -12.22 7.83
N SER A 114 0.83 -11.93 6.58
CA SER A 114 0.52 -10.56 6.12
C SER A 114 -0.57 -10.57 5.07
N GLY A 115 -1.29 -9.47 5.00
CA GLY A 115 -2.35 -9.29 4.02
C GLY A 115 -2.68 -7.82 3.81
N PHE A 116 -3.38 -7.54 2.72
CA PHE A 116 -3.86 -6.20 2.42
C PHE A 116 -5.19 -6.21 1.69
N ASN A 117 -5.93 -5.12 1.80
CA ASN A 117 -7.17 -4.93 1.09
C ASN A 117 -6.89 -4.59 -0.38
N LYS A 118 -7.20 -5.52 -1.28
CA LYS A 118 -6.97 -5.36 -2.73
C LYS A 118 -7.73 -4.17 -3.33
N ALA A 119 -8.90 -3.83 -2.80
CA ALA A 119 -9.65 -2.66 -3.26
C ALA A 119 -8.91 -1.34 -3.02
N MET A 120 -7.97 -1.34 -2.05
CA MET A 120 -7.14 -0.19 -1.69
C MET A 120 -5.72 -0.28 -2.24
N SER A 121 -5.47 -1.14 -3.26
CA SER A 121 -4.14 -1.37 -3.84
C SER A 121 -3.49 -0.10 -4.40
N ARG A 122 -4.26 0.91 -4.79
CA ARG A 122 -3.77 2.23 -5.24
C ARG A 122 -2.88 2.96 -4.22
N PHE A 123 -3.07 2.68 -2.92
CA PHE A 123 -2.23 3.22 -1.84
C PHE A 123 -0.96 2.40 -1.60
N SER A 124 -0.74 1.34 -2.36
CA SER A 124 0.40 0.41 -2.18
C SER A 124 0.59 -0.05 -0.73
N PRO A 125 -0.49 -0.44 0.00
CA PRO A 125 -0.46 -0.63 1.45
C PRO A 125 0.48 -1.73 1.87
N ASN A 126 0.68 -2.75 1.04
CA ASN A 126 1.59 -3.85 1.32
C ASN A 126 3.06 -3.40 1.30
N TYR A 127 3.45 -2.54 0.34
CA TYR A 127 4.80 -1.97 0.30
C TYR A 127 5.06 -1.07 1.51
N PHE A 128 4.08 -0.24 1.88
CA PHE A 128 4.19 0.60 3.06
C PHE A 128 4.32 -0.23 4.34
N LEU A 129 3.51 -1.29 4.50
CA LEU A 129 3.58 -2.20 5.64
C LEU A 129 4.99 -2.77 5.81
N TYR A 130 5.57 -3.35 4.77
CA TYR A 130 6.90 -3.96 4.85
C TYR A 130 7.99 -2.91 5.08
N TYR A 131 7.91 -1.76 4.42
CA TYR A 131 8.82 -0.64 4.68
C TYR A 131 8.75 -0.17 6.15
N ALA A 132 7.54 -0.02 6.68
CA ALA A 132 7.34 0.37 8.07
C ALA A 132 7.88 -0.67 9.06
N LEU A 133 7.68 -1.97 8.80
CA LEU A 133 8.25 -3.05 9.61
C LEU A 133 9.78 -3.02 9.61
N ILE A 134 10.41 -2.85 8.43
CA ILE A 134 11.86 -2.70 8.34
C ILE A 134 12.32 -1.52 9.20
N LYS A 135 11.70 -0.36 9.05
CA LYS A 135 12.06 0.86 9.80
C LYS A 135 11.84 0.72 11.30
N TYR A 136 10.77 0.05 11.71
CA TYR A 136 10.43 -0.12 13.11
C TYR A 136 11.40 -1.05 13.84
N TYR A 137 11.74 -2.20 13.21
CA TYR A 137 12.56 -3.23 13.87
C TYR A 137 14.07 -3.10 13.64
N GLN A 138 14.55 -2.30 12.69
CA GLN A 138 15.96 -2.23 12.28
C GLN A 138 16.94 -1.83 13.40
N GLN A 139 16.47 -1.18 14.48
CA GLN A 139 17.32 -0.76 15.58
C GLN A 139 17.54 -1.86 16.63
N GLU A 140 16.60 -2.80 16.74
CA GLU A 140 16.60 -3.81 17.81
C GLU A 140 16.93 -5.21 17.28
N TYR A 141 16.63 -5.50 16.02
CA TYR A 141 16.77 -6.81 15.43
C TYR A 141 17.71 -6.80 14.23
N LYS A 142 18.54 -7.84 14.16
CA LYS A 142 19.51 -8.00 13.07
C LYS A 142 18.86 -8.47 11.77
N TYR A 143 17.80 -9.28 11.86
CA TYR A 143 17.15 -9.90 10.71
C TYR A 143 15.65 -9.66 10.73
N LEU A 144 15.10 -9.30 9.58
CA LEU A 144 13.67 -9.33 9.30
C LEU A 144 13.41 -10.42 8.25
N ASP A 145 12.79 -11.52 8.68
CA ASP A 145 12.47 -12.66 7.84
C ASP A 145 11.11 -12.41 7.14
N LEU A 146 11.15 -12.29 5.82
CA LEU A 146 9.94 -12.05 5.00
C LEU A 146 9.18 -13.35 4.69
N ASN A 147 9.54 -14.48 5.30
CA ASN A 147 9.23 -15.84 4.86
C ASN A 147 9.80 -16.14 3.46
N GLY A 148 9.99 -17.40 3.13
CA GLY A 148 10.62 -17.81 1.89
C GLY A 148 9.90 -17.36 0.61
N ILE A 149 10.60 -17.51 -0.48
CA ILE A 149 10.09 -17.47 -1.84
C ILE A 149 10.12 -18.87 -2.44
N THR A 150 9.35 -19.12 -3.51
CA THR A 150 9.44 -20.41 -4.22
C THR A 150 10.71 -20.46 -5.06
N ALA A 151 11.27 -21.66 -5.27
CA ALA A 151 12.45 -21.84 -6.11
C ALA A 151 12.17 -21.49 -7.59
N ASP A 152 10.94 -21.68 -8.05
CA ASP A 152 10.53 -21.31 -9.40
C ASP A 152 10.18 -19.82 -9.45
N LEU A 153 11.01 -19.04 -10.14
CA LEU A 153 10.85 -17.59 -10.35
C LEU A 153 10.26 -17.25 -11.73
N SER A 154 9.78 -18.25 -12.48
CA SER A 154 9.17 -18.02 -13.79
C SER A 154 7.87 -17.20 -13.69
N LYS A 155 7.47 -16.54 -14.77
CA LYS A 155 6.23 -15.75 -14.82
C LYS A 155 4.98 -16.62 -14.73
N GLU A 156 5.08 -17.88 -15.08
CA GLU A 156 4.04 -18.90 -15.04
C GLU A 156 3.77 -19.40 -13.62
N ASN A 157 4.68 -19.17 -12.69
CA ASN A 157 4.50 -19.55 -11.30
C ASN A 157 3.36 -18.75 -10.65
N HIS A 158 2.44 -19.45 -10.01
CA HIS A 158 1.33 -18.84 -9.27
C HIS A 158 1.79 -17.79 -8.23
N TYR A 159 2.97 -17.96 -7.65
CA TYR A 159 3.57 -17.06 -6.65
C TYR A 159 4.51 -16.02 -7.25
N TYR A 160 4.61 -15.90 -8.58
CA TYR A 160 5.52 -14.95 -9.24
C TYR A 160 5.41 -13.53 -8.70
N GLY A 161 4.17 -13.01 -8.55
CA GLY A 161 3.94 -11.67 -8.03
C GLY A 161 4.41 -11.48 -6.58
N LEU A 162 4.22 -12.50 -5.73
CA LEU A 162 4.69 -12.50 -4.34
C LEU A 162 6.21 -12.59 -4.27
N ASN A 163 6.82 -13.47 -5.06
CA ASN A 163 8.27 -13.60 -5.14
C ASN A 163 8.90 -12.28 -5.58
N ARG A 164 8.40 -11.68 -6.65
CA ARG A 164 8.88 -10.39 -7.16
C ARG A 164 8.72 -9.26 -6.14
N PHE A 165 7.60 -9.24 -5.41
CA PHE A 165 7.36 -8.29 -4.33
C PHE A 165 8.44 -8.40 -3.25
N LYS A 166 8.71 -9.62 -2.74
CA LYS A 166 9.73 -9.85 -1.70
C LYS A 166 11.13 -9.52 -2.19
N MET A 167 11.48 -9.93 -3.41
CA MET A 167 12.77 -9.61 -4.03
C MET A 167 12.99 -8.10 -4.23
N GLY A 168 11.91 -7.33 -4.33
CA GLY A 168 11.99 -5.86 -4.40
C GLY A 168 12.56 -5.18 -3.15
N PHE A 169 12.64 -5.89 -2.02
CA PHE A 169 13.30 -5.42 -0.79
C PHE A 169 14.78 -5.83 -0.72
N ASN A 170 15.33 -6.43 -1.78
CA ASN A 170 16.72 -6.89 -1.90
C ASN A 170 17.16 -7.75 -0.70
N PRO A 171 16.44 -8.86 -0.40
CA PRO A 171 16.79 -9.74 0.69
C PRO A 171 18.10 -10.51 0.38
N ASP A 172 18.88 -10.81 1.42
CA ASP A 172 20.04 -11.67 1.37
C ASP A 172 19.66 -13.14 1.14
#